data_b3f0e948a3642dab1f5b1fce32177e55
#
_entry.id   b3f0e948a3642dab1f5b1fce32177e55
#
_cell.length_a   1.000
_cell.length_b   1.000
_cell.length_c   1.000
_cell.angle_alpha   90.00
_cell.angle_beta   90.00
_cell.angle_gamma   90.00
#
_symmetry.space_group_name_H-M   'P 1'
#
loop_
_entity.id
_entity.type
_entity.pdbx_description
1 polymer ?
#
loop_
_entity_poly.entity_id
_entity_poly.type
_entity_poly.pdbx_seq_one_letter_code
_entity_poly.pdbx_strand_id
1 'polypeptide(L)'
;VGDVVGTGSSRKSAINSVLWHTGDDIPHVPNKRGGGVILGGKIAPIFFNTAEDSGALPIECDVTMLNTGDVITIRPHSGTIEREGKVVSRFELKPSTISDEVRAGGRIPLMIGRALTDKVRAQLGLAPSDAFIRPSAPADTGKGFTLAQKMVGKACGLPGVRPGTSCEPLMTTVGSQDTTGPMTRDEMKELACLGFSSDLVMQSFCHTAAYPKPVD
;
A
#
# COMPACT_ATOMS: atom_id res chain seq x y z
N VAL A 1 -15.62 2.39 10.50
CA VAL A 1 -15.27 1.59 11.69
C VAL A 1 -16.04 0.29 11.67
N GLY A 2 -15.43 -0.84 12.04
CA GLY A 2 -16.10 -2.13 12.17
C GLY A 2 -15.20 -3.21 12.78
N ASP A 3 -15.81 -4.27 13.34
CA ASP A 3 -15.04 -5.38 13.93
C ASP A 3 -14.20 -6.10 12.89
N VAL A 4 -14.78 -6.34 11.71
CA VAL A 4 -14.11 -6.92 10.55
C VAL A 4 -14.42 -6.05 9.33
N VAL A 5 -13.38 -5.52 8.70
CA VAL A 5 -13.50 -4.56 7.60
C VAL A 5 -12.87 -5.11 6.32
N GLY A 6 -13.49 -4.85 5.19
CA GLY A 6 -12.92 -5.13 3.87
C GLY A 6 -13.02 -6.57 3.41
N THR A 7 -13.93 -7.34 3.97
CA THR A 7 -14.28 -8.68 3.45
C THR A 7 -15.06 -8.57 2.14
N GLY A 8 -14.97 -9.57 1.29
CA GLY A 8 -15.64 -9.58 -0.02
C GLY A 8 -14.67 -9.62 -1.19
N SER A 9 -15.15 -9.52 -2.40
CA SER A 9 -14.37 -9.72 -3.63
C SER A 9 -13.86 -8.41 -4.26
N SER A 10 -14.69 -7.40 -4.43
CA SER A 10 -14.40 -6.16 -5.18
C SER A 10 -13.77 -5.07 -4.30
N ARG A 11 -12.60 -5.31 -3.76
CA ARG A 11 -11.97 -4.43 -2.75
C ARG A 11 -11.48 -3.10 -3.29
N LYS A 12 -11.07 -3.02 -4.55
CA LYS A 12 -10.74 -1.75 -5.22
C LYS A 12 -11.95 -0.80 -5.24
N SER A 13 -13.10 -1.29 -5.70
CA SER A 13 -14.34 -0.51 -5.73
C SER A 13 -14.78 -0.11 -4.32
N ALA A 14 -14.60 -1.01 -3.34
CA ALA A 14 -14.94 -0.73 -1.95
C ALA A 14 -14.08 0.41 -1.38
N ILE A 15 -12.77 0.39 -1.62
CA ILE A 15 -11.87 1.48 -1.20
C ILE A 15 -12.26 2.79 -1.88
N ASN A 16 -12.48 2.79 -3.19
CA ASN A 16 -12.88 4.00 -3.90
C ASN A 16 -14.16 4.60 -3.31
N SER A 17 -15.15 3.76 -2.96
CA SER A 17 -16.37 4.22 -2.31
C SER A 17 -16.10 4.80 -0.92
N VAL A 18 -15.25 4.17 -0.12
CA VAL A 18 -14.88 4.69 1.20
C VAL A 18 -14.17 6.03 1.07
N LEU A 19 -13.17 6.14 0.20
CA LEU A 19 -12.42 7.37 0.00
C LEU A 19 -13.27 8.50 -0.57
N TRP A 20 -14.28 8.18 -1.37
CA TRP A 20 -15.24 9.18 -1.86
C TRP A 20 -15.96 9.91 -0.72
N HIS A 21 -16.19 9.23 0.40
CA HIS A 21 -16.87 9.79 1.57
C HIS A 21 -15.93 10.28 2.67
N THR A 22 -14.73 9.71 2.79
CA THR A 22 -13.81 9.99 3.90
C THR A 22 -12.53 10.71 3.49
N GLY A 23 -12.21 10.70 2.21
CA GLY A 23 -10.99 11.31 1.67
C GLY A 23 -11.20 12.75 1.20
N ASP A 24 -10.10 13.42 0.94
CA ASP A 24 -10.03 14.77 0.40
C ASP A 24 -9.77 14.75 -1.11
N ASP A 25 -10.20 15.80 -1.80
CA ASP A 25 -9.94 15.97 -3.23
C ASP A 25 -8.43 16.14 -3.47
N ILE A 26 -7.90 15.39 -4.45
CA ILE A 26 -6.50 15.51 -4.83
C ILE A 26 -6.36 16.69 -5.79
N PRO A 27 -5.52 17.71 -5.49
CA PRO A 27 -5.34 18.86 -6.37
C PRO A 27 -5.00 18.45 -7.80
N HIS A 28 -5.72 19.00 -8.77
CA HIS A 28 -5.56 18.77 -10.20
C HIS A 28 -5.87 17.34 -10.69
N VAL A 29 -6.41 16.46 -9.84
CA VAL A 29 -6.83 15.09 -10.21
C VAL A 29 -8.36 14.99 -10.05
N PRO A 30 -9.12 15.12 -11.13
CA PRO A 30 -10.59 15.07 -11.05
C PRO A 30 -11.08 13.66 -10.70
N ASN A 31 -12.20 13.59 -9.99
CA ASN A 31 -12.90 12.36 -9.67
C ASN A 31 -12.07 11.32 -8.88
N LYS A 32 -11.07 11.79 -8.12
CA LYS A 32 -10.27 10.94 -7.24
C LYS A 32 -10.04 11.63 -5.90
N ARG A 33 -10.19 10.88 -4.83
CA ARG A 33 -9.92 11.30 -3.47
C ARG A 33 -8.88 10.40 -2.83
N GLY A 34 -8.09 10.97 -1.95
CA GLY A 34 -7.08 10.27 -1.16
C GLY A 34 -7.18 10.60 0.31
N GLY A 35 -6.41 9.91 1.15
CA GLY A 35 -6.43 10.12 2.60
C GLY A 35 -7.58 9.37 3.30
N GLY A 36 -8.02 9.92 4.42
CA GLY A 36 -9.04 9.27 5.26
C GLY A 36 -8.46 8.21 6.18
N VAL A 37 -9.23 7.82 7.20
CA VAL A 37 -8.84 6.83 8.21
C VAL A 37 -9.86 5.70 8.25
N ILE A 38 -9.36 4.48 8.33
CA ILE A 38 -10.16 3.26 8.43
C ILE A 38 -9.76 2.54 9.72
N LEU A 39 -10.72 2.35 10.64
CA LEU A 39 -10.51 1.62 11.87
C LEU A 39 -11.19 0.25 11.80
N GLY A 40 -10.48 -0.81 12.17
CA GLY A 40 -11.03 -2.15 12.21
C GLY A 40 -10.44 -2.99 13.33
N GLY A 41 -11.25 -3.86 13.94
CA GLY A 41 -10.75 -4.92 14.81
C GLY A 41 -9.85 -5.87 14.02
N LYS A 42 -10.29 -6.18 12.81
CA LYS A 42 -9.52 -6.82 11.74
C LYS A 42 -9.81 -6.16 10.41
N ILE A 43 -8.78 -5.97 9.61
CA ILE A 43 -8.91 -5.45 8.25
C ILE A 43 -8.39 -6.51 7.27
N ALA A 44 -9.23 -6.90 6.31
CA ALA A 44 -8.85 -7.91 5.33
C ALA A 44 -7.59 -7.47 4.56
N PRO A 45 -6.57 -8.33 4.37
CA PRO A 45 -5.26 -7.91 3.87
C PRO A 45 -5.29 -7.19 2.52
N ILE A 46 -6.12 -7.65 1.57
CA ILE A 46 -6.23 -6.99 0.26
C ILE A 46 -6.86 -5.60 0.40
N PHE A 47 -7.85 -5.43 1.28
CA PHE A 47 -8.46 -4.14 1.55
C PHE A 47 -7.48 -3.19 2.24
N PHE A 48 -6.73 -3.70 3.22
CA PHE A 48 -5.68 -2.97 3.91
C PHE A 48 -4.64 -2.42 2.91
N ASN A 49 -4.06 -3.31 2.08
CA ASN A 49 -3.06 -2.92 1.10
C ASN A 49 -3.61 -1.93 0.06
N THR A 50 -4.86 -2.09 -0.37
CA THR A 50 -5.48 -1.15 -1.32
C THR A 50 -5.70 0.23 -0.67
N ALA A 51 -5.99 0.27 0.63
CA ALA A 51 -6.10 1.50 1.39
C ALA A 51 -4.75 2.23 1.47
N GLU A 52 -3.66 1.51 1.78
CA GLU A 52 -2.29 2.04 1.75
C GLU A 52 -1.93 2.62 0.38
N ASP A 53 -2.19 1.87 -0.69
CA ASP A 53 -1.91 2.30 -2.06
C ASP A 53 -2.65 3.59 -2.43
N SER A 54 -3.81 3.81 -1.83
CA SER A 54 -4.66 4.97 -2.06
C SER A 54 -4.39 6.15 -1.10
N GLY A 55 -3.39 6.03 -0.23
CA GLY A 55 -3.01 7.06 0.73
C GLY A 55 -3.95 7.19 1.93
N ALA A 56 -4.84 6.23 2.16
CA ALA A 56 -5.62 6.14 3.38
C ALA A 56 -4.79 5.54 4.52
N LEU A 57 -5.21 5.79 5.75
CA LEU A 57 -4.60 5.23 6.96
C LEU A 57 -5.47 4.11 7.54
N PRO A 58 -5.25 2.84 7.19
CA PRO A 58 -5.89 1.71 7.84
C PRO A 58 -5.20 1.41 9.18
N ILE A 59 -6.00 1.27 10.23
CA ILE A 59 -5.53 0.99 11.59
C ILE A 59 -6.29 -0.21 12.14
N GLU A 60 -5.58 -1.27 12.49
CA GLU A 60 -6.15 -2.36 13.30
C GLU A 60 -6.06 -2.01 14.77
N CYS A 61 -7.20 -1.97 15.45
CA CYS A 61 -7.31 -1.64 16.86
C CYS A 61 -8.59 -2.23 17.47
N ASP A 62 -8.67 -2.27 18.79
CA ASP A 62 -9.93 -2.57 19.46
C ASP A 62 -10.95 -1.45 19.20
N VAL A 63 -12.05 -1.79 18.57
CA VAL A 63 -13.13 -0.86 18.21
C VAL A 63 -14.40 -1.03 19.07
N THR A 64 -14.38 -1.92 20.05
CA THR A 64 -15.56 -2.27 20.88
C THR A 64 -16.11 -1.10 21.67
N MET A 65 -15.27 -0.12 21.99
CA MET A 65 -15.65 1.10 22.72
C MET A 65 -16.09 2.25 21.81
N LEU A 66 -16.12 2.05 20.48
CA LEU A 66 -16.46 3.08 19.51
C LEU A 66 -17.90 2.89 19.01
N ASN A 67 -18.68 3.97 19.00
CA ASN A 67 -20.06 3.98 18.49
C ASN A 67 -20.21 4.96 17.32
N THR A 68 -21.23 4.71 16.51
CA THR A 68 -21.59 5.63 15.44
C THR A 68 -21.96 7.00 16.01
N GLY A 69 -21.34 8.05 15.51
CA GLY A 69 -21.53 9.42 15.98
C GLY A 69 -20.51 9.88 17.03
N ASP A 70 -19.65 9.00 17.54
CA ASP A 70 -18.56 9.41 18.43
C ASP A 70 -17.58 10.35 17.71
N VAL A 71 -17.19 11.42 18.39
CA VAL A 71 -16.08 12.28 17.99
C VAL A 71 -14.82 11.79 18.70
N ILE A 72 -13.85 11.36 17.92
CA ILE A 72 -12.61 10.76 18.43
C ILE A 72 -11.38 11.54 17.92
N THR A 73 -10.33 11.51 18.72
CA THR A 73 -9.01 12.01 18.34
C THR A 73 -8.08 10.82 18.15
N ILE A 74 -7.52 10.69 16.95
CA ILE A 74 -6.54 9.65 16.62
C ILE A 74 -5.16 10.29 16.68
N ARG A 75 -4.25 9.68 17.43
CA ARG A 75 -2.85 10.10 17.55
C ARG A 75 -1.94 9.01 16.97
N PRO A 76 -1.61 9.06 15.67
CA PRO A 76 -0.88 8.00 15.00
C PRO A 76 0.49 7.71 15.63
N HIS A 77 1.23 8.75 16.00
CA HIS A 77 2.58 8.59 16.57
C HIS A 77 2.59 8.02 17.99
N SER A 78 1.57 8.28 18.81
CA SER A 78 1.45 7.71 20.16
C SER A 78 0.66 6.40 20.17
N GLY A 79 0.04 6.02 19.05
CA GLY A 79 -0.76 4.80 18.93
C GLY A 79 -2.00 4.82 19.83
N THR A 80 -2.69 5.97 19.95
CA THR A 80 -3.85 6.10 20.80
C THR A 80 -5.05 6.67 20.06
N ILE A 81 -6.23 6.18 20.45
CA ILE A 81 -7.53 6.76 20.10
C ILE A 81 -8.16 7.29 21.37
N GLU A 82 -8.56 8.53 21.36
CA GLU A 82 -9.14 9.23 22.50
C GLU A 82 -10.58 9.67 22.20
N ARG A 83 -11.45 9.59 23.19
CA ARG A 83 -12.77 10.19 23.19
C ARG A 83 -12.93 11.01 24.46
N GLU A 84 -13.32 12.29 24.31
CA GLU A 84 -13.45 13.23 25.45
C GLU A 84 -12.18 13.31 26.31
N GLY A 85 -11.01 13.25 25.69
CA GLY A 85 -9.71 13.30 26.38
C GLY A 85 -9.28 12.01 27.09
N LYS A 86 -10.07 10.94 27.00
CA LYS A 86 -9.73 9.62 27.57
C LYS A 86 -9.33 8.65 26.48
N VAL A 87 -8.26 7.90 26.69
CA VAL A 87 -7.83 6.84 25.78
C VAL A 87 -8.84 5.70 25.81
N VAL A 88 -9.48 5.41 24.68
CA VAL A 88 -10.47 4.33 24.52
C VAL A 88 -9.90 3.15 23.73
N SER A 89 -8.83 3.34 22.96
CA SER A 89 -8.14 2.25 22.26
C SER A 89 -6.68 2.58 22.06
N ARG A 90 -5.85 1.53 21.87
CA ARG A 90 -4.43 1.63 21.52
C ARG A 90 -4.14 0.79 20.31
N PHE A 91 -3.16 1.21 19.52
CA PHE A 91 -2.72 0.51 18.31
C PHE A 91 -1.24 0.71 18.06
N GLU A 92 -0.70 -0.11 17.17
CA GLU A 92 0.63 0.03 16.61
C GLU A 92 0.51 0.10 15.09
N LEU A 93 1.10 1.11 14.47
CA LEU A 93 1.09 1.22 13.01
C LEU A 93 1.96 0.13 12.37
N LYS A 94 1.38 -0.63 11.46
CA LYS A 94 2.04 -1.67 10.67
C LYS A 94 1.61 -1.56 9.21
N PRO A 95 2.57 -1.51 8.26
CA PRO A 95 4.03 -1.47 8.47
C PRO A 95 4.50 -0.15 9.10
N SER A 96 5.73 -0.11 9.59
CA SER A 96 6.31 1.11 10.18
C SER A 96 6.42 2.28 9.20
N THR A 97 6.36 2.01 7.90
CA THR A 97 6.41 2.99 6.80
C THR A 97 5.05 3.63 6.49
N ILE A 98 3.97 3.15 7.06
CA ILE A 98 2.61 3.57 6.69
C ILE A 98 2.37 5.09 6.85
N SER A 99 2.98 5.71 7.84
CA SER A 99 2.87 7.16 8.02
C SER A 99 3.53 7.94 6.88
N ASP A 100 4.62 7.44 6.33
CA ASP A 100 5.27 8.02 5.17
C ASP A 100 4.47 7.78 3.89
N GLU A 101 3.81 6.64 3.78
CA GLU A 101 2.91 6.32 2.66
C GLU A 101 1.73 7.30 2.62
N VAL A 102 1.10 7.53 3.77
CA VAL A 102 0.01 8.51 3.90
C VAL A 102 0.49 9.93 3.55
N ARG A 103 1.66 10.36 4.06
CA ARG A 103 2.25 11.66 3.75
C ARG A 103 2.56 11.84 2.26
N ALA A 104 2.96 10.78 1.59
CA ALA A 104 3.27 10.79 0.16
C ALA A 104 2.01 10.68 -0.73
N GLY A 105 0.84 10.39 -0.18
CA GLY A 105 -0.39 10.16 -0.92
C GLY A 105 -0.56 8.73 -1.42
N GLY A 106 0.18 7.77 -0.85
CA GLY A 106 0.12 6.35 -1.13
C GLY A 106 1.50 5.70 -1.28
N ARG A 107 1.51 4.39 -1.31
CA ARG A 107 2.75 3.60 -1.39
C ARG A 107 3.53 3.84 -2.68
N ILE A 108 2.86 3.90 -3.83
CA ILE A 108 3.51 4.12 -5.13
C ILE A 108 4.16 5.51 -5.20
N PRO A 109 3.49 6.62 -4.85
CA PRO A 109 4.13 7.92 -4.76
C PRO A 109 5.34 7.95 -3.82
N LEU A 110 5.28 7.26 -2.67
CA LEU A 110 6.41 7.14 -1.76
C LEU A 110 7.61 6.45 -2.42
N MET A 111 7.38 5.32 -3.08
CA MET A 111 8.44 4.55 -3.75
C MET A 111 9.10 5.37 -4.86
N ILE A 112 8.32 5.99 -5.72
CA ILE A 112 8.82 6.83 -6.82
C ILE A 112 9.61 8.03 -6.26
N GLY A 113 9.03 8.76 -5.32
CA GLY A 113 9.65 9.95 -4.72
C GLY A 113 10.96 9.62 -4.03
N ARG A 114 10.99 8.52 -3.27
CA ARG A 114 12.20 8.04 -2.58
C ARG A 114 13.28 7.63 -3.58
N ALA A 115 12.95 6.85 -4.60
CA ALA A 115 13.90 6.41 -5.61
C ALA A 115 14.51 7.58 -6.40
N LEU A 116 13.69 8.54 -6.80
CA LEU A 116 14.16 9.76 -7.49
C LEU A 116 15.04 10.61 -6.59
N THR A 117 14.65 10.79 -5.33
CA THR A 117 15.45 11.55 -4.33
C THR A 117 16.82 10.90 -4.13
N ASP A 118 16.87 9.60 -3.93
CA ASP A 118 18.13 8.87 -3.74
C ASP A 118 19.03 8.95 -4.97
N LYS A 119 18.46 8.81 -6.17
CA LYS A 119 19.20 8.94 -7.44
C LYS A 119 19.84 10.33 -7.58
N VAL A 120 19.08 11.38 -7.32
CA VAL A 120 19.61 12.78 -7.40
C VAL A 120 20.67 13.02 -6.32
N ARG A 121 20.41 12.59 -5.08
CA ARG A 121 21.38 12.77 -3.99
C ARG A 121 22.69 12.02 -4.27
N ALA A 122 22.62 10.80 -4.81
CA ALA A 122 23.80 10.04 -5.21
C ALA A 122 24.61 10.76 -6.30
N GLN A 123 23.95 11.35 -7.30
CA GLN A 123 24.60 12.16 -8.34
C GLN A 123 25.29 13.42 -7.77
N LEU A 124 24.75 13.98 -6.71
CA LEU A 124 25.32 15.14 -6.01
C LEU A 124 26.35 14.76 -4.93
N GLY A 125 26.69 13.49 -4.77
CA GLY A 125 27.59 13.00 -3.72
C GLY A 125 27.04 13.14 -2.30
N LEU A 126 25.73 13.25 -2.14
CA LEU A 126 25.06 13.39 -0.85
C LEU A 126 24.61 12.02 -0.31
N ALA A 127 24.61 11.88 1.03
CA ALA A 127 24.06 10.69 1.69
C ALA A 127 22.56 10.50 1.36
N PRO A 128 22.02 9.27 1.42
CA PRO A 128 20.58 9.04 1.31
C PRO A 128 19.76 9.93 2.22
N SER A 129 18.54 10.27 1.81
CA SER A 129 17.65 11.12 2.62
C SER A 129 17.15 10.37 3.85
N ASP A 130 17.06 11.06 4.97
CA ASP A 130 16.45 10.63 6.23
C ASP A 130 15.00 11.12 6.40
N ALA A 131 14.45 11.79 5.36
CA ALA A 131 13.09 12.32 5.39
C ALA A 131 12.01 11.23 5.47
N PHE A 132 12.36 9.99 5.12
CA PHE A 132 11.47 8.84 5.15
C PHE A 132 12.07 7.70 5.96
N ILE A 133 11.19 6.96 6.65
CA ILE A 133 11.59 5.80 7.45
C ILE A 133 12.22 4.74 6.53
N ARG A 134 13.43 4.33 6.88
CA ARG A 134 14.11 3.18 6.27
C ARG A 134 14.22 2.08 7.32
N PRO A 135 13.37 1.04 7.23
CA PRO A 135 13.46 -0.06 8.17
C PRO A 135 14.86 -0.67 8.15
N SER A 136 15.45 -0.85 9.33
CA SER A 136 16.71 -1.58 9.44
C SER A 136 16.51 -3.06 9.11
N ALA A 137 17.47 -3.66 8.42
CA ALA A 137 17.44 -5.09 8.17
C ALA A 137 17.47 -5.85 9.51
N PRO A 138 16.69 -6.93 9.65
CA PRO A 138 16.74 -7.78 10.83
C PRO A 138 18.12 -8.45 10.93
N ALA A 139 18.55 -8.77 12.14
CA ALA A 139 19.79 -9.50 12.37
C ALA A 139 19.81 -10.84 11.63
N ASP A 140 20.93 -11.18 11.02
CA ASP A 140 21.08 -12.51 10.41
C ASP A 140 21.12 -13.57 11.51
N THR A 141 20.29 -14.56 11.39
CA THR A 141 20.17 -15.67 12.34
C THR A 141 21.18 -16.77 12.09
N GLY A 142 21.99 -16.70 11.04
CA GLY A 142 22.89 -17.76 10.58
C GLY A 142 22.18 -19.03 10.06
N LYS A 143 20.84 -19.06 10.08
CA LYS A 143 20.06 -20.18 9.56
C LYS A 143 19.97 -20.12 8.03
N GLY A 144 19.85 -21.28 7.38
CA GLY A 144 19.59 -21.36 5.95
C GLY A 144 18.34 -20.56 5.52
N PHE A 145 18.29 -20.17 4.26
CA PHE A 145 17.13 -19.48 3.68
C PHE A 145 16.08 -20.47 3.19
N THR A 146 14.82 -20.14 3.38
CA THR A 146 13.71 -20.86 2.74
C THR A 146 13.72 -20.60 1.22
N LEU A 147 12.96 -21.40 0.47
CA LEU A 147 12.86 -21.20 -0.99
C LEU A 147 12.36 -19.78 -1.34
N ALA A 148 11.31 -19.30 -0.67
CA ALA A 148 10.80 -17.96 -0.89
C ALA A 148 11.85 -16.87 -0.62
N GLN A 149 12.60 -16.98 0.49
CA GLN A 149 13.69 -16.05 0.82
C GLN A 149 14.81 -16.06 -0.23
N LYS A 150 15.13 -17.22 -0.78
CA LYS A 150 16.12 -17.36 -1.87
C LYS A 150 15.62 -16.74 -3.16
N MET A 151 14.34 -16.94 -3.51
CA MET A 151 13.76 -16.39 -4.73
C MET A 151 13.75 -14.84 -4.69
N VAL A 152 13.30 -14.26 -3.58
CA VAL A 152 13.35 -12.82 -3.39
C VAL A 152 14.80 -12.31 -3.38
N GLY A 153 15.68 -13.01 -2.67
CA GLY A 153 17.12 -12.67 -2.66
C GLY A 153 17.71 -12.66 -4.06
N LYS A 154 17.46 -13.70 -4.86
CA LYS A 154 17.93 -13.77 -6.25
C LYS A 154 17.48 -12.55 -7.06
N ALA A 155 16.23 -12.12 -6.92
CA ALA A 155 15.70 -10.95 -7.58
C ALA A 155 16.35 -9.63 -7.08
N CYS A 156 16.92 -9.64 -5.89
CA CYS A 156 17.69 -8.52 -5.32
C CYS A 156 19.21 -8.64 -5.53
N GLY A 157 19.69 -9.65 -6.27
CA GLY A 157 21.13 -9.92 -6.40
C GLY A 157 21.79 -10.43 -5.12
N LEU A 158 21.02 -11.02 -4.20
CA LEU A 158 21.46 -11.51 -2.88
C LEU A 158 21.24 -13.03 -2.76
N PRO A 159 21.98 -13.75 -1.88
CA PRO A 159 21.76 -15.16 -1.61
C PRO A 159 20.39 -15.49 -1.01
N GLY A 160 19.80 -14.53 -0.32
CA GLY A 160 18.49 -14.61 0.31
C GLY A 160 18.14 -13.33 1.05
N VAL A 161 16.87 -13.16 1.37
CA VAL A 161 16.35 -12.01 2.11
C VAL A 161 15.55 -12.49 3.31
N ARG A 162 15.86 -11.99 4.50
CA ARG A 162 15.13 -12.31 5.74
C ARG A 162 13.78 -11.56 5.79
N PRO A 163 12.72 -12.13 6.39
CA PRO A 163 11.48 -11.40 6.65
C PRO A 163 11.74 -10.11 7.43
N GLY A 164 11.10 -9.03 7.04
CA GLY A 164 11.31 -7.70 7.63
C GLY A 164 12.44 -6.89 6.99
N THR A 165 13.17 -7.44 6.03
CA THR A 165 14.15 -6.68 5.24
C THR A 165 13.43 -5.86 4.16
N SER A 166 13.66 -4.55 4.14
CA SER A 166 13.25 -3.70 3.01
C SER A 166 14.15 -3.99 1.82
N CYS A 167 13.56 -4.35 0.69
CA CYS A 167 14.32 -4.69 -0.53
C CYS A 167 13.53 -4.32 -1.79
N GLU A 168 14.25 -4.14 -2.89
CA GLU A 168 13.69 -3.80 -4.20
C GLU A 168 14.05 -4.91 -5.20
N PRO A 169 13.21 -5.94 -5.34
CA PRO A 169 13.44 -7.03 -6.27
C PRO A 169 13.25 -6.58 -7.72
N LEU A 170 14.19 -6.95 -8.59
CA LEU A 170 14.02 -6.79 -10.03
C LEU A 170 13.03 -7.83 -10.55
N MET A 171 11.91 -7.35 -11.09
CA MET A 171 10.87 -8.21 -11.64
C MET A 171 11.11 -8.42 -13.14
N THR A 172 11.33 -9.66 -13.54
CA THR A 172 11.52 -10.03 -14.96
C THR A 172 10.20 -10.32 -15.66
N THR A 173 9.16 -10.66 -14.91
CA THR A 173 7.83 -10.96 -15.45
C THR A 173 6.76 -10.28 -14.60
N VAL A 174 5.85 -9.59 -15.27
CA VAL A 174 4.66 -8.99 -14.65
C VAL A 174 3.42 -9.68 -15.23
N GLY A 175 2.62 -10.28 -14.34
CA GLY A 175 1.33 -10.86 -14.68
C GLY A 175 0.20 -10.03 -14.09
N SER A 176 -0.80 -9.72 -14.89
CA SER A 176 -2.01 -9.03 -14.46
C SER A 176 -3.25 -9.84 -14.81
N GLN A 177 -4.29 -9.67 -14.03
CA GLN A 177 -5.63 -10.21 -14.32
C GLN A 177 -6.58 -9.07 -14.65
N ASP A 178 -7.61 -9.36 -15.41
CA ASP A 178 -8.65 -8.42 -15.80
C ASP A 178 -9.48 -7.86 -14.61
N THR A 179 -9.33 -8.41 -13.42
CA THR A 179 -10.00 -7.93 -12.19
C THR A 179 -9.07 -7.37 -11.13
N THR A 180 -7.76 -7.43 -11.32
CA THR A 180 -6.77 -7.05 -10.27
C THR A 180 -5.69 -6.09 -10.74
N GLY A 181 -5.53 -5.92 -12.03
CA GLY A 181 -4.59 -4.98 -12.65
C GLY A 181 -5.29 -3.76 -13.24
N PRO A 182 -4.65 -3.06 -14.15
CA PRO A 182 -5.29 -2.06 -15.00
C PRO A 182 -6.45 -2.70 -15.74
N MET A 183 -7.65 -2.27 -15.44
CA MET A 183 -8.87 -2.85 -16.00
C MET A 183 -9.41 -2.04 -17.17
N THR A 184 -9.01 -0.78 -17.26
CA THR A 184 -9.44 0.13 -18.32
C THR A 184 -8.32 0.43 -19.29
N ARG A 185 -8.69 0.80 -20.51
CA ARG A 185 -7.74 1.25 -21.52
C ARG A 185 -6.90 2.44 -21.05
N ASP A 186 -7.49 3.33 -20.25
CA ASP A 186 -6.80 4.52 -19.80
C ASP A 186 -5.82 4.21 -18.67
N GLU A 187 -6.17 3.32 -17.74
CA GLU A 187 -5.23 2.81 -16.74
C GLU A 187 -4.03 2.08 -17.40
N MET A 188 -4.26 1.33 -18.48
CA MET A 188 -3.18 0.67 -19.23
C MET A 188 -2.25 1.69 -19.90
N LYS A 189 -2.80 2.80 -20.41
CA LYS A 189 -1.98 3.88 -20.98
C LYS A 189 -1.15 4.58 -19.91
N GLU A 190 -1.73 4.87 -18.73
CA GLU A 190 -1.00 5.46 -17.62
C GLU A 190 0.18 4.60 -17.18
N LEU A 191 -0.03 3.29 -17.05
CA LEU A 191 1.03 2.34 -16.74
C LEU A 191 2.10 2.28 -17.85
N ALA A 192 1.70 2.30 -19.12
CA ALA A 192 2.64 2.33 -20.24
C ALA A 192 3.51 3.59 -20.22
N CYS A 193 2.98 4.73 -19.77
CA CYS A 193 3.76 5.97 -19.62
C CYS A 193 4.83 5.88 -18.52
N LEU A 194 4.61 5.08 -17.47
CA LEU A 194 5.60 4.84 -16.43
C LEU A 194 6.75 3.92 -16.91
N GLY A 195 6.51 3.15 -17.96
CA GLY A 195 7.41 2.14 -18.47
C GLY A 195 7.53 0.90 -17.57
N PHE A 196 7.76 -0.24 -18.18
CA PHE A 196 8.08 -1.48 -17.47
C PHE A 196 9.53 -1.86 -17.78
N SER A 197 10.29 -2.16 -16.75
CA SER A 197 11.63 -2.72 -16.87
C SER A 197 11.63 -4.26 -16.94
N SER A 198 10.47 -4.89 -16.94
CA SER A 198 10.33 -6.33 -17.02
C SER A 198 10.46 -6.85 -18.45
N ASP A 199 11.07 -8.03 -18.61
CA ASP A 199 11.26 -8.67 -19.92
C ASP A 199 9.93 -9.15 -20.54
N LEU A 200 8.95 -9.49 -19.70
CA LEU A 200 7.65 -9.99 -20.09
C LEU A 200 6.52 -9.37 -19.29
N VAL A 201 5.52 -8.83 -19.97
CA VAL A 201 4.25 -8.39 -19.39
C VAL A 201 3.13 -9.23 -19.98
N MET A 202 2.34 -9.87 -19.10
CA MET A 202 1.19 -10.68 -19.51
C MET A 202 -0.09 -10.12 -18.91
N GLN A 203 -1.16 -10.10 -19.71
CA GLN A 203 -2.51 -9.83 -19.26
C GLN A 203 -3.37 -11.09 -19.40
N SER A 204 -4.00 -11.54 -18.32
CA SER A 204 -4.94 -12.65 -18.32
C SER A 204 -6.38 -12.13 -18.35
N PHE A 205 -7.20 -12.65 -19.26
CA PHE A 205 -8.63 -12.32 -19.41
C PHE A 205 -9.47 -13.49 -18.90
N CYS A 206 -9.40 -13.76 -17.61
CA CYS A 206 -10.03 -14.93 -17.02
C CYS A 206 -11.47 -14.66 -16.52
N HIS A 207 -11.86 -13.41 -16.31
CA HIS A 207 -13.18 -13.03 -15.80
C HIS A 207 -14.06 -12.41 -16.88
N THR A 208 -13.50 -11.61 -17.78
CA THR A 208 -14.25 -10.92 -18.85
C THR A 208 -14.49 -11.80 -20.06
N ALA A 209 -13.77 -12.89 -20.23
CA ALA A 209 -13.90 -13.83 -21.34
C ALA A 209 -15.29 -14.52 -21.41
N ALA A 210 -16.04 -14.54 -20.30
CA ALA A 210 -17.41 -15.07 -20.25
C ALA A 210 -18.46 -14.14 -20.86
N TYR A 211 -18.12 -12.88 -21.16
CA TYR A 211 -19.01 -11.86 -21.70
C TYR A 211 -18.41 -11.23 -22.98
N PRO A 212 -18.33 -12.02 -24.06
CA PRO A 212 -17.66 -11.57 -25.28
C PRO A 212 -18.51 -10.53 -26.02
N LYS A 213 -18.42 -9.29 -25.60
CA LYS A 213 -18.89 -8.16 -26.41
C LYS A 213 -17.68 -7.57 -27.12
N PRO A 214 -17.84 -6.98 -28.31
CA PRO A 214 -16.73 -6.36 -29.03
C PRO A 214 -16.01 -5.28 -28.23
N VAL A 215 -16.68 -4.65 -27.29
CA VAL A 215 -16.08 -3.64 -26.40
C VAL A 215 -15.21 -4.27 -25.29
N ASP A 216 -15.52 -5.50 -24.86
CA ASP A 216 -14.76 -6.19 -23.80
C ASP A 216 -13.46 -6.79 -24.39
#